data_305dd5d71551411e2c8fed8f3b5faaa0
#
_entry.id   305dd5d71551411e2c8fed8f3b5faaa0
#
_cell.length_a   1.000
_cell.length_b   1.000
_cell.length_c   1.000
_cell.angle_alpha   90.00
_cell.angle_beta   90.00
_cell.angle_gamma   90.00
#
_symmetry.space_group_name_H-M   'P 1'
#
loop_
_entity.id
_entity.type
_entity.pdbx_description
1 polymer ?
#
loop_
_entity_poly.entity_id
_entity_poly.type
_entity_poly.pdbx_seq_one_letter_code
_entity_poly.pdbx_strand_id
1 'polypeptide(L)'
;MDGWGFTGVRCGAAAVGAWLAVAASVLAAQTEAIAQTHSLLPPELTSPVPTAPGTGTATSPGSTLVPLPPPTPPSPPQPVPMIPPGQVALAVSARYGREAPAINGGVVWRVYSAKPDAGGVYRLVKEDRAVSPTFVLPPGNYVVHASLGLASAAKAVQLRAETVREVFEIPAGAIRLEGRVGDVRIPSSQISFDVFTGSQFNTTERRPIAHNVMTGDVVLLPEGMYYIVSNYGDGNSVVRSDVRVQTAKMTDVVINHRAALITLKLVNDSRGEALANTQWTVLTPGGDVIKESIGAFPRVVLAEGDYHVIARNEGKTYQRDFKVIPGVDGEVEVLAR
;
A
#
# COMPACT_ATOMS: atom_id res chain seq x y z
N MET A 1 -59.56 41.86 -4.83
CA MET A 1 -60.77 41.02 -4.73
C MET A 1 -60.23 39.65 -4.36
N ASP A 2 -60.15 39.50 -3.11
CA ASP A 2 -60.91 38.56 -2.25
C ASP A 2 -60.34 37.13 -2.43
N GLY A 3 -59.86 36.40 -1.50
CA GLY A 3 -59.89 36.49 -0.06
C GLY A 3 -60.07 35.08 0.53
N TRP A 4 -59.43 34.79 1.65
CA TRP A 4 -59.79 33.82 2.69
C TRP A 4 -59.69 32.34 2.33
N GLY A 5 -59.24 31.41 3.17
CA GLY A 5 -59.19 31.42 4.61
C GLY A 5 -58.48 30.21 5.22
N PHE A 6 -58.06 30.41 6.43
CA PHE A 6 -57.53 29.45 7.43
C PHE A 6 -58.54 28.43 7.89
N THR A 7 -58.06 27.20 8.16
CA THR A 7 -58.44 26.33 9.30
C THR A 7 -57.50 25.13 9.26
N GLY A 8 -56.70 24.72 10.17
CA GLY A 8 -56.66 24.74 11.59
C GLY A 8 -57.43 23.58 12.22
N VAL A 9 -56.90 22.32 12.36
CA VAL A 9 -57.33 21.40 13.38
C VAL A 9 -56.14 20.58 13.92
N ARG A 10 -56.22 20.42 15.22
CA ARG A 10 -55.31 19.95 16.24
C ARG A 10 -55.20 18.44 16.34
N CYS A 11 -54.09 18.01 16.93
CA CYS A 11 -53.88 16.96 17.94
C CYS A 11 -54.44 15.54 17.71
N GLY A 12 -53.51 14.63 17.71
CA GLY A 12 -53.73 13.23 18.07
C GLY A 12 -52.39 12.60 18.50
N ALA A 13 -52.21 12.44 19.80
CA ALA A 13 -51.04 11.85 20.44
C ALA A 13 -51.11 10.33 20.40
N ALA A 14 -49.92 9.73 20.51
CA ALA A 14 -49.61 8.39 21.02
C ALA A 14 -49.91 7.17 20.11
N ALA A 15 -48.81 6.62 19.57
CA ALA A 15 -48.63 5.18 19.58
C ALA A 15 -47.12 4.91 19.68
N VAL A 16 -46.68 4.56 20.89
CA VAL A 16 -45.39 3.97 21.20
C VAL A 16 -45.39 2.58 20.55
N GLY A 17 -44.76 2.44 19.41
CA GLY A 17 -44.47 1.18 18.74
C GLY A 17 -43.02 0.84 18.97
N ALA A 18 -42.75 -0.07 19.90
CA ALA A 18 -41.46 -0.66 20.13
C ALA A 18 -40.99 -1.39 18.87
N TRP A 19 -40.05 -0.80 18.14
CA TRP A 19 -39.26 -1.52 17.17
C TRP A 19 -38.10 -2.17 17.91
N LEU A 20 -38.22 -3.46 18.16
CA LEU A 20 -37.14 -4.36 18.48
C LEU A 20 -36.14 -4.29 17.32
N ALA A 21 -35.01 -3.58 17.54
CA ALA A 21 -33.83 -3.66 16.71
C ALA A 21 -33.30 -5.08 16.84
N VAL A 22 -33.56 -5.91 15.86
CA VAL A 22 -32.76 -7.12 15.63
C VAL A 22 -31.38 -6.60 15.19
N ALA A 23 -30.50 -6.52 16.16
CA ALA A 23 -29.06 -6.36 15.90
C ALA A 23 -28.61 -7.67 15.23
N ALA A 24 -28.64 -7.68 13.90
CA ALA A 24 -27.89 -8.65 13.13
C ALA A 24 -26.41 -8.38 13.43
N SER A 25 -25.86 -9.19 14.33
CA SER A 25 -24.43 -9.27 14.57
C SER A 25 -23.78 -9.84 13.31
N VAL A 26 -23.48 -8.98 12.37
CA VAL A 26 -22.50 -9.28 11.33
C VAL A 26 -21.17 -9.34 12.04
N LEU A 27 -20.81 -10.54 12.46
CA LEU A 27 -19.46 -10.87 12.91
C LEU A 27 -18.56 -10.80 11.65
N ALA A 28 -18.18 -9.59 11.28
CA ALA A 28 -17.13 -9.41 10.30
C ALA A 28 -15.88 -10.05 10.92
N ALA A 29 -15.47 -11.19 10.39
CA ALA A 29 -14.21 -11.79 10.73
C ALA A 29 -13.11 -10.78 10.38
N GLN A 30 -12.65 -10.03 11.37
CA GLN A 30 -11.50 -9.14 11.23
C GLN A 30 -10.29 -10.03 11.03
N THR A 31 -9.85 -10.14 9.79
CA THR A 31 -8.59 -10.76 9.49
C THR A 31 -7.51 -9.76 9.91
N GLU A 32 -6.81 -10.08 10.99
CA GLU A 32 -5.76 -9.21 11.52
C GLU A 32 -4.61 -9.11 10.52
N ALA A 33 -4.27 -7.89 10.14
CA ALA A 33 -3.03 -7.61 9.44
C ALA A 33 -1.91 -7.51 10.47
N ILE A 34 -0.86 -8.31 10.31
CA ILE A 34 0.33 -8.25 11.17
C ILE A 34 1.27 -7.22 10.55
N ALA A 35 1.49 -6.12 11.26
CA ALA A 35 2.42 -5.08 10.88
C ALA A 35 3.73 -5.22 11.67
N GLN A 36 4.84 -5.40 10.96
CA GLN A 36 6.19 -5.39 11.53
C GLN A 36 6.92 -4.14 11.05
N THR A 37 7.57 -3.44 11.96
CA THR A 37 8.24 -2.17 11.66
C THR A 37 9.75 -2.33 11.72
N HIS A 38 10.44 -1.98 10.64
CA HIS A 38 11.89 -2.02 10.52
C HIS A 38 12.46 -0.62 10.27
N SER A 39 13.73 -0.41 10.63
CA SER A 39 14.42 0.83 10.26
C SER A 39 14.74 0.85 8.77
N LEU A 40 14.60 2.01 8.14
CA LEU A 40 15.02 2.26 6.75
C LEU A 40 16.55 2.41 6.60
N LEU A 41 17.31 2.32 7.70
CA LEU A 41 18.74 2.32 7.68
C LEU A 41 19.29 0.99 7.15
N PRO A 42 20.40 0.98 6.42
CA PRO A 42 21.10 -0.25 6.08
C PRO A 42 21.40 -1.03 7.35
N PRO A 43 21.30 -2.36 7.36
CA PRO A 43 21.68 -3.15 8.52
C PRO A 43 23.17 -2.90 8.81
N GLU A 44 23.48 -2.43 10.01
CA GLU A 44 24.84 -2.56 10.51
C GLU A 44 25.18 -4.05 10.49
N LEU A 45 26.32 -4.37 9.91
CA LEU A 45 26.88 -5.70 9.86
C LEU A 45 27.20 -6.15 11.30
N THR A 46 26.19 -6.60 12.03
CA THR A 46 26.39 -7.36 13.26
C THR A 46 26.81 -8.76 12.87
N SER A 47 28.11 -8.98 12.89
CA SER A 47 28.69 -10.30 12.79
C SER A 47 28.09 -11.22 13.87
N PRO A 48 27.65 -12.45 13.55
CA PRO A 48 27.20 -13.38 14.56
C PRO A 48 28.37 -13.74 15.49
N VAL A 49 28.17 -13.53 16.77
CA VAL A 49 29.04 -14.07 17.81
C VAL A 49 28.82 -15.58 17.84
N PRO A 50 29.84 -16.41 17.58
CA PRO A 50 29.69 -17.85 17.72
C PRO A 50 29.60 -18.22 19.19
N THR A 51 28.49 -18.81 19.59
CA THR A 51 28.33 -19.46 20.90
C THR A 51 29.19 -20.72 20.93
N ALA A 52 30.20 -20.75 21.76
CA ALA A 52 31.01 -21.93 22.02
C ALA A 52 30.35 -22.82 23.06
N PRO A 53 30.35 -24.15 22.90
CA PRO A 53 30.19 -25.08 23.98
C PRO A 53 31.55 -25.69 24.38
N GLY A 54 31.83 -25.77 25.65
CA GLY A 54 32.63 -26.83 26.23
C GLY A 54 34.04 -26.52 26.65
N THR A 55 34.20 -26.52 27.93
CA THR A 55 35.38 -26.75 28.77
C THR A 55 36.53 -27.52 28.13
N GLY A 56 37.71 -26.91 28.09
CA GLY A 56 39.00 -27.55 27.83
C GLY A 56 40.11 -26.68 28.35
N THR A 57 40.87 -27.25 29.28
CA THR A 57 41.92 -26.66 30.11
C THR A 57 43.08 -26.08 29.29
N ALA A 58 43.46 -24.88 29.66
CA ALA A 58 44.80 -24.25 29.65
C ALA A 58 45.89 -24.70 28.66
N THR A 59 46.36 -23.77 27.91
CA THR A 59 47.82 -23.42 27.83
C THR A 59 47.88 -22.11 27.04
N SER A 60 48.40 -21.04 27.67
CA SER A 60 48.74 -19.79 26.99
C SER A 60 49.88 -20.00 25.99
N PRO A 61 49.74 -19.45 24.81
CA PRO A 61 50.86 -18.82 24.15
C PRO A 61 50.50 -17.42 23.62
N GLY A 62 51.39 -16.47 23.97
CA GLY A 62 51.79 -15.32 23.16
C GLY A 62 50.65 -14.48 22.54
N SER A 63 50.38 -13.32 23.12
CA SER A 63 49.66 -12.22 22.47
C SER A 63 50.36 -11.84 21.17
N THR A 64 49.86 -12.33 20.05
CA THR A 64 50.20 -11.76 18.75
C THR A 64 49.29 -10.55 18.53
N LEU A 65 49.86 -9.36 18.69
CA LEU A 65 49.25 -8.09 18.33
C LEU A 65 48.95 -8.15 16.83
N VAL A 66 47.69 -8.31 16.48
CA VAL A 66 47.24 -8.09 15.09
C VAL A 66 47.35 -6.59 14.83
N PRO A 67 48.15 -6.15 13.83
CA PRO A 67 48.23 -4.73 13.51
C PRO A 67 46.82 -4.21 13.12
N LEU A 68 46.44 -3.07 13.69
CA LEU A 68 45.27 -2.34 13.22
C LEU A 68 45.42 -2.10 11.70
N PRO A 69 44.34 -2.28 10.91
CA PRO A 69 44.36 -1.89 9.51
C PRO A 69 44.73 -0.39 9.42
N PRO A 70 45.51 0.01 8.43
CA PRO A 70 45.89 1.41 8.28
C PRO A 70 44.61 2.26 8.13
N PRO A 71 44.62 3.49 8.66
CA PRO A 71 43.48 4.39 8.54
C PRO A 71 43.13 4.56 7.05
N THR A 72 41.89 4.35 6.72
CA THR A 72 41.38 4.55 5.37
C THR A 72 41.72 5.96 4.93
N PRO A 73 42.38 6.15 3.77
CA PRO A 73 42.71 7.49 3.30
C PRO A 73 41.44 8.33 3.21
N PRO A 74 41.48 9.61 3.59
CA PRO A 74 40.32 10.48 3.47
C PRO A 74 39.83 10.46 2.03
N SER A 75 38.52 10.27 1.83
CA SER A 75 37.92 10.32 0.51
C SER A 75 38.35 11.60 -0.20
N PRO A 76 38.73 11.53 -1.49
CA PRO A 76 39.18 12.71 -2.21
C PRO A 76 38.08 13.80 -2.11
N PRO A 77 38.48 15.06 -1.89
CA PRO A 77 37.54 16.16 -1.82
C PRO A 77 36.72 16.18 -3.10
N GLN A 78 35.42 16.17 -2.97
CA GLN A 78 34.51 16.29 -4.12
C GLN A 78 34.87 17.61 -4.83
N PRO A 79 34.95 17.61 -6.17
CA PRO A 79 35.32 18.84 -6.89
C PRO A 79 34.27 19.91 -6.57
N VAL A 80 34.73 20.99 -5.98
CA VAL A 80 33.86 22.16 -5.72
C VAL A 80 33.45 22.66 -7.11
N PRO A 81 32.17 22.75 -7.43
CA PRO A 81 31.73 23.22 -8.73
C PRO A 81 32.24 24.63 -8.92
N MET A 82 32.94 24.89 -10.02
CA MET A 82 33.36 26.26 -10.41
C MET A 82 32.09 27.08 -10.63
N ILE A 83 31.87 28.08 -9.78
CA ILE A 83 30.71 28.96 -9.87
C ILE A 83 31.07 30.08 -10.88
N PRO A 84 30.36 30.16 -12.02
CA PRO A 84 30.58 31.23 -12.98
C PRO A 84 30.29 32.63 -12.36
N PRO A 85 30.94 33.68 -12.84
CA PRO A 85 30.65 35.05 -12.40
C PRO A 85 29.13 35.36 -12.56
N GLY A 86 28.52 35.98 -11.54
CA GLY A 86 27.10 36.32 -11.54
C GLY A 86 26.15 35.16 -11.21
N GLN A 87 26.68 34.01 -10.81
CA GLN A 87 25.86 32.88 -10.32
C GLN A 87 26.16 32.56 -8.84
N VAL A 88 25.27 31.86 -8.20
CA VAL A 88 25.35 31.49 -6.77
C VAL A 88 25.07 29.98 -6.65
N ALA A 89 25.79 29.31 -5.75
CA ALA A 89 25.57 27.90 -5.46
C ALA A 89 24.48 27.73 -4.39
N LEU A 90 23.56 26.82 -4.64
CA LEU A 90 22.57 26.31 -3.70
C LEU A 90 22.85 24.82 -3.45
N ALA A 91 23.42 24.48 -2.31
CA ALA A 91 23.60 23.10 -1.88
C ALA A 91 22.39 22.65 -1.07
N VAL A 92 21.79 21.54 -1.46
CA VAL A 92 20.60 20.99 -0.77
C VAL A 92 20.89 19.58 -0.28
N SER A 93 20.30 19.23 0.84
CA SER A 93 20.30 17.88 1.39
C SER A 93 18.96 17.57 2.04
N ALA A 94 18.64 16.29 2.20
CA ALA A 94 17.40 15.86 2.83
C ALA A 94 17.67 14.93 4.02
N ARG A 95 16.79 14.99 5.01
CA ARG A 95 16.73 14.07 6.14
C ARG A 95 15.29 13.73 6.47
N TYR A 96 15.07 12.61 7.14
CA TYR A 96 13.73 12.18 7.52
C TYR A 96 13.07 13.10 8.57
N GLY A 97 13.83 13.79 9.39
CA GLY A 97 13.36 14.74 10.41
C GLY A 97 14.54 15.40 11.12
N ARG A 98 14.26 16.32 12.05
CA ARG A 98 15.29 17.14 12.71
C ARG A 98 16.40 16.33 13.36
N GLU A 99 16.06 15.23 14.04
CA GLU A 99 16.99 14.33 14.73
C GLU A 99 17.11 12.97 14.03
N ALA A 100 16.50 12.83 12.85
CA ALA A 100 16.49 11.61 12.09
C ALA A 100 17.64 11.56 11.07
N PRO A 101 18.01 10.35 10.57
CA PRO A 101 19.11 10.18 9.62
C PRO A 101 18.92 10.97 8.34
N ALA A 102 20.02 11.22 7.65
CA ALA A 102 20.02 11.75 6.29
C ALA A 102 19.41 10.73 5.31
N ILE A 103 18.75 11.24 4.29
CA ILE A 103 18.20 10.42 3.19
C ILE A 103 19.30 10.22 2.17
N ASN A 104 19.73 8.97 1.99
CA ASN A 104 20.88 8.60 1.16
C ASN A 104 20.51 8.24 -0.29
N GLY A 105 19.29 8.54 -0.74
CA GLY A 105 18.87 8.28 -2.12
C GLY A 105 17.37 8.42 -2.34
N GLY A 106 16.97 8.37 -3.61
CA GLY A 106 15.56 8.38 -4.02
C GLY A 106 14.88 9.75 -3.98
N VAL A 107 15.57 10.81 -3.55
CA VAL A 107 15.02 12.16 -3.55
C VAL A 107 15.09 12.75 -4.96
N VAL A 108 13.98 13.32 -5.40
CA VAL A 108 13.90 14.11 -6.63
C VAL A 108 13.80 15.57 -6.25
N TRP A 109 14.78 16.34 -6.68
CA TRP A 109 14.89 17.76 -6.42
C TRP A 109 14.38 18.56 -7.62
N ARG A 110 13.52 19.53 -7.38
CA ARG A 110 13.04 20.46 -8.40
C ARG A 110 13.15 21.87 -7.89
N VAL A 111 13.76 22.74 -8.68
CA VAL A 111 13.90 24.17 -8.40
C VAL A 111 12.98 24.93 -9.34
N TYR A 112 12.08 25.70 -8.78
CA TYR A 112 11.12 26.52 -9.51
C TYR A 112 11.43 28.00 -9.30
N SER A 113 11.12 28.83 -10.29
CA SER A 113 11.07 30.29 -10.12
C SER A 113 10.01 30.64 -9.07
N ALA A 114 10.32 31.53 -8.13
CA ALA A 114 9.34 31.97 -7.13
C ALA A 114 8.22 32.87 -7.69
N LYS A 115 8.39 33.37 -8.94
CA LYS A 115 7.34 34.14 -9.63
C LYS A 115 6.62 33.18 -10.59
N PRO A 116 5.29 33.02 -10.45
CA PRO A 116 4.50 32.33 -11.45
C PRO A 116 4.47 33.13 -12.75
N ASP A 117 4.25 32.45 -13.85
CA ASP A 117 3.99 33.05 -15.15
C ASP A 117 2.56 33.72 -15.21
N ALA A 118 2.20 34.24 -16.35
CA ALA A 118 0.88 34.89 -16.57
C ALA A 118 -0.30 33.90 -16.38
N GLY A 119 -0.06 32.60 -16.47
CA GLY A 119 -1.04 31.53 -16.22
C GLY A 119 -1.06 31.02 -14.77
N GLY A 120 -0.27 31.61 -13.86
CA GLY A 120 -0.16 31.15 -12.46
C GLY A 120 0.74 29.94 -12.26
N VAL A 121 1.47 29.50 -13.28
CA VAL A 121 2.32 28.32 -13.23
C VAL A 121 3.75 28.66 -12.85
N TYR A 122 4.30 27.94 -11.88
CA TYR A 122 5.70 28.07 -11.48
C TYR A 122 6.62 27.36 -12.47
N ARG A 123 7.51 28.12 -13.10
CA ARG A 123 8.44 27.58 -14.10
C ARG A 123 9.51 26.74 -13.44
N LEU A 124 9.66 25.49 -13.88
CA LEU A 124 10.78 24.60 -13.52
C LEU A 124 12.09 25.17 -14.09
N VAL A 125 13.06 25.39 -13.23
CA VAL A 125 14.39 25.92 -13.59
C VAL A 125 15.41 24.79 -13.69
N LYS A 126 15.44 23.90 -12.70
CA LYS A 126 16.33 22.73 -12.66
C LYS A 126 15.68 21.54 -11.96
N GLU A 127 16.09 20.33 -12.36
CA GLU A 127 15.78 19.06 -11.68
C GLU A 127 17.07 18.27 -11.48
N ASP A 128 17.17 17.55 -10.35
CA ASP A 128 18.29 16.67 -10.04
C ASP A 128 17.81 15.49 -9.16
N ARG A 129 18.55 14.37 -9.20
CA ARG A 129 18.27 13.17 -8.40
C ARG A 129 19.46 12.71 -7.55
N ALA A 130 20.54 13.51 -7.51
CA ALA A 130 21.65 13.24 -6.61
C ALA A 130 21.22 13.34 -5.14
N VAL A 131 21.92 12.65 -4.26
CA VAL A 131 21.64 12.65 -2.82
C VAL A 131 21.68 14.07 -2.22
N SER A 132 22.68 14.87 -2.62
CA SER A 132 22.89 16.23 -2.14
C SER A 132 23.42 17.09 -3.29
N PRO A 133 22.56 17.49 -4.23
CA PRO A 133 22.98 18.27 -5.39
C PRO A 133 23.35 19.70 -5.02
N THR A 134 24.19 20.28 -5.84
CA THR A 134 24.50 21.70 -5.81
C THR A 134 24.00 22.37 -7.10
N PHE A 135 23.02 23.22 -6.98
CA PHE A 135 22.47 23.98 -8.09
C PHE A 135 23.22 25.29 -8.23
N VAL A 136 23.74 25.58 -9.41
CA VAL A 136 24.32 26.86 -9.75
C VAL A 136 23.30 27.67 -10.53
N LEU A 137 22.87 28.82 -9.97
CA LEU A 137 21.74 29.61 -10.40
C LEU A 137 22.05 31.11 -10.31
N PRO A 138 21.42 31.96 -11.13
CA PRO A 138 21.47 33.41 -10.92
C PRO A 138 20.92 33.84 -9.56
N PRO A 139 21.34 34.97 -8.99
CA PRO A 139 20.69 35.54 -7.82
C PRO A 139 19.18 35.75 -8.08
N GLY A 140 18.36 35.41 -7.09
CA GLY A 140 16.90 35.49 -7.24
C GLY A 140 16.15 34.70 -6.15
N ASN A 141 14.82 34.68 -6.28
CA ASN A 141 13.95 33.94 -5.39
C ASN A 141 13.47 32.67 -6.10
N TYR A 142 13.57 31.57 -5.40
CA TYR A 142 13.25 30.22 -5.90
C TYR A 142 12.37 29.46 -4.91
N VAL A 143 11.63 28.49 -5.39
CA VAL A 143 10.98 27.48 -4.57
C VAL A 143 11.65 26.15 -4.88
N VAL A 144 12.28 25.55 -3.88
CA VAL A 144 12.89 24.24 -3.99
C VAL A 144 11.93 23.21 -3.44
N HIS A 145 11.62 22.20 -4.24
CA HIS A 145 10.77 21.07 -3.90
C HIS A 145 11.60 19.80 -3.88
N ALA A 146 11.57 19.10 -2.77
CA ALA A 146 12.19 17.79 -2.58
C ALA A 146 11.08 16.74 -2.43
N SER A 147 11.10 15.69 -3.23
CA SER A 147 10.13 14.59 -3.13
C SER A 147 10.81 13.25 -2.97
N LEU A 148 10.24 12.40 -2.10
CA LEU A 148 10.67 11.02 -1.83
C LEU A 148 9.42 10.12 -1.90
N GLY A 149 9.22 9.45 -3.04
CA GLY A 149 7.97 8.75 -3.32
C GLY A 149 6.79 9.72 -3.29
N LEU A 150 5.80 9.45 -2.43
CA LEU A 150 4.62 10.30 -2.22
C LEU A 150 4.82 11.38 -1.13
N ALA A 151 5.94 11.33 -0.39
CA ALA A 151 6.29 12.37 0.58
C ALA A 151 7.05 13.50 -0.10
N SER A 152 6.83 14.72 0.35
CA SER A 152 7.55 15.87 -0.18
C SER A 152 7.66 17.01 0.83
N ALA A 153 8.64 17.89 0.57
CA ALA A 153 8.81 19.15 1.28
C ALA A 153 9.16 20.25 0.28
N ALA A 154 8.70 21.46 0.54
CA ALA A 154 9.03 22.62 -0.28
C ALA A 154 9.48 23.79 0.61
N LYS A 155 10.49 24.53 0.14
CA LYS A 155 10.98 25.74 0.80
C LYS A 155 11.20 26.84 -0.21
N ALA A 156 10.83 28.07 0.18
CA ALA A 156 11.26 29.29 -0.53
C ALA A 156 12.71 29.61 -0.14
N VAL A 157 13.56 29.83 -1.13
CA VAL A 157 14.98 30.11 -0.95
C VAL A 157 15.33 31.37 -1.72
N GLN A 158 16.01 32.31 -1.05
CA GLN A 158 16.54 33.51 -1.67
C GLN A 158 18.05 33.38 -1.89
N LEU A 159 18.47 33.44 -3.15
CA LEU A 159 19.88 33.45 -3.54
C LEU A 159 20.34 34.91 -3.76
N ARG A 160 21.39 35.34 -3.06
CA ARG A 160 21.97 36.68 -3.20
C ARG A 160 23.37 36.59 -3.81
N ALA A 161 24.41 36.72 -3.01
CA ALA A 161 25.80 36.67 -3.46
C ALA A 161 26.60 35.48 -2.89
N GLU A 162 26.10 34.87 -1.83
CA GLU A 162 26.78 33.80 -1.09
C GLU A 162 26.16 32.44 -1.35
N THR A 163 26.96 31.38 -1.22
CA THR A 163 26.48 30.00 -1.29
C THR A 163 25.49 29.72 -0.17
N VAL A 164 24.30 29.28 -0.54
CA VAL A 164 23.24 28.89 0.38
C VAL A 164 23.23 27.38 0.58
N ARG A 165 23.08 26.93 1.82
CA ARG A 165 22.91 25.52 2.18
C ARG A 165 21.56 25.33 2.84
N GLU A 166 20.75 24.41 2.30
CA GLU A 166 19.41 24.11 2.82
C GLU A 166 19.24 22.64 3.11
N VAL A 167 18.69 22.35 4.30
CA VAL A 167 18.33 21.00 4.70
C VAL A 167 16.83 20.85 4.67
N PHE A 168 16.35 19.86 3.95
CA PHE A 168 14.92 19.55 3.82
C PHE A 168 14.55 18.42 4.78
N GLU A 169 13.52 18.59 5.54
CA GLU A 169 12.94 17.56 6.38
C GLU A 169 11.75 16.95 5.63
N ILE A 170 11.85 15.66 5.31
CA ILE A 170 10.81 14.90 4.61
C ILE A 170 10.40 13.76 5.57
N PRO A 171 9.38 13.96 6.40
CA PRO A 171 8.91 12.93 7.33
C PRO A 171 8.21 11.82 6.54
N ALA A 172 8.99 10.87 6.07
CA ALA A 172 8.57 9.75 5.27
C ALA A 172 8.91 8.42 5.93
N GLY A 173 8.06 7.44 5.73
CA GLY A 173 8.32 6.03 5.99
C GLY A 173 7.98 5.20 4.77
N ALA A 174 8.09 3.90 4.91
CA ALA A 174 7.74 2.96 3.85
C ALA A 174 6.79 1.89 4.37
N ILE A 175 5.95 1.39 3.48
CA ILE A 175 5.21 0.14 3.68
C ILE A 175 5.60 -0.85 2.60
N ARG A 176 5.66 -2.13 2.98
CA ARG A 176 5.79 -3.25 2.05
C ARG A 176 4.64 -4.20 2.30
N LEU A 177 3.90 -4.52 1.23
CA LEU A 177 2.64 -5.25 1.31
C LEU A 177 2.82 -6.69 0.86
N GLU A 178 2.22 -7.62 1.60
CA GLU A 178 2.19 -9.03 1.26
C GLU A 178 0.81 -9.62 1.57
N GLY A 179 0.25 -10.39 0.64
CA GLY A 179 -0.99 -11.13 0.84
C GLY A 179 -0.73 -12.62 1.05
N ARG A 180 -1.49 -13.23 1.95
CA ARG A 180 -1.43 -14.66 2.26
C ARG A 180 -2.82 -15.28 2.37
N VAL A 181 -2.87 -16.60 2.19
CA VAL A 181 -3.96 -17.46 2.64
C VAL A 181 -3.35 -18.47 3.61
N GLY A 182 -3.67 -18.36 4.88
CA GLY A 182 -2.94 -19.07 5.92
C GLY A 182 -1.45 -18.74 5.88
N ASP A 183 -0.59 -19.75 5.76
CA ASP A 183 0.86 -19.57 5.66
C ASP A 183 1.37 -19.42 4.22
N VAL A 184 0.49 -19.59 3.23
CA VAL A 184 0.87 -19.56 1.81
C VAL A 184 0.78 -18.15 1.26
N ARG A 185 1.89 -17.69 0.67
CA ARG A 185 1.93 -16.38 -0.01
C ARG A 185 1.13 -16.41 -1.31
N ILE A 186 0.29 -15.41 -1.51
CA ILE A 186 -0.47 -15.23 -2.76
C ILE A 186 0.48 -14.71 -3.85
N PRO A 187 0.49 -15.33 -5.05
CA PRO A 187 1.27 -14.84 -6.18
C PRO A 187 0.92 -13.39 -6.55
N SER A 188 1.92 -12.59 -6.94
CA SER A 188 1.74 -11.18 -7.28
C SER A 188 0.76 -10.93 -8.43
N SER A 189 0.59 -11.90 -9.33
CA SER A 189 -0.36 -11.83 -10.44
C SER A 189 -1.82 -12.01 -10.03
N GLN A 190 -2.09 -12.42 -8.78
CA GLN A 190 -3.43 -12.74 -8.28
C GLN A 190 -3.92 -11.78 -7.19
N ILE A 191 -3.07 -10.86 -6.74
CA ILE A 191 -3.40 -9.92 -5.67
C ILE A 191 -2.91 -8.53 -6.00
N SER A 192 -3.69 -7.54 -5.63
CA SER A 192 -3.32 -6.12 -5.71
C SER A 192 -3.76 -5.38 -4.46
N PHE A 193 -3.09 -4.25 -4.20
CA PHE A 193 -3.37 -3.41 -3.05
C PHE A 193 -3.61 -1.98 -3.47
N ASP A 194 -4.60 -1.37 -2.86
CA ASP A 194 -4.87 0.07 -2.97
C ASP A 194 -4.63 0.73 -1.61
N VAL A 195 -3.88 1.82 -1.60
CA VAL A 195 -3.52 2.55 -0.38
C VAL A 195 -4.29 3.86 -0.32
N PHE A 196 -4.93 4.10 0.81
CA PHE A 196 -5.74 5.29 1.06
C PHE A 196 -5.23 6.04 2.30
N THR A 197 -5.46 7.34 2.36
CA THR A 197 -5.15 8.14 3.55
C THR A 197 -6.23 8.00 4.61
N GLY A 198 -5.82 7.96 5.89
CA GLY A 198 -6.73 7.89 7.04
C GLY A 198 -7.03 6.47 7.48
N SER A 199 -8.22 6.21 8.02
CA SER A 199 -8.66 4.91 8.51
C SER A 199 -9.84 4.38 7.69
N GLN A 200 -9.98 3.06 7.61
CA GLN A 200 -11.09 2.37 6.96
C GLN A 200 -12.46 2.71 7.54
N PHE A 201 -12.50 3.22 8.77
CA PHE A 201 -13.75 3.64 9.43
C PHE A 201 -14.23 5.03 9.03
N ASN A 202 -13.42 5.79 8.29
CA ASN A 202 -13.80 7.10 7.74
C ASN A 202 -14.47 6.90 6.38
N THR A 203 -15.78 6.99 6.35
CA THR A 203 -16.65 6.66 5.21
C THR A 203 -16.66 7.68 4.06
N THR A 204 -15.78 8.68 4.05
CA THR A 204 -15.69 9.59 2.91
C THR A 204 -15.04 8.84 1.75
N GLU A 205 -15.72 8.74 0.60
CA GLU A 205 -15.16 8.22 -0.63
C GLU A 205 -13.87 8.95 -0.97
N ARG A 206 -12.77 8.22 -1.00
CA ARG A 206 -11.44 8.77 -1.28
C ARG A 206 -10.84 8.02 -2.46
N ARG A 207 -10.10 8.74 -3.28
CA ARG A 207 -9.27 8.11 -4.29
C ARG A 207 -8.04 7.51 -3.60
N PRO A 208 -7.59 6.32 -4.02
CA PRO A 208 -6.35 5.77 -3.51
C PRO A 208 -5.18 6.68 -3.88
N ILE A 209 -4.25 6.84 -2.96
CA ILE A 209 -3.00 7.59 -3.18
C ILE A 209 -1.93 6.73 -3.88
N ALA A 210 -2.02 5.42 -3.74
CA ALA A 210 -1.31 4.44 -4.55
C ALA A 210 -2.31 3.35 -4.95
N HIS A 211 -2.35 3.03 -6.24
CA HIS A 211 -3.30 2.09 -6.82
C HIS A 211 -2.57 0.92 -7.46
N ASN A 212 -3.17 -0.26 -7.35
CA ASN A 212 -2.65 -1.49 -7.95
C ASN A 212 -1.20 -1.80 -7.56
N VAL A 213 -0.85 -1.58 -6.28
CA VAL A 213 0.45 -1.94 -5.71
C VAL A 213 0.57 -3.47 -5.69
N MET A 214 1.71 -3.99 -6.10
CA MET A 214 1.98 -5.42 -6.15
C MET A 214 2.52 -5.95 -4.83
N THR A 215 2.40 -7.24 -4.60
CA THR A 215 3.00 -7.90 -3.43
C THR A 215 4.52 -7.79 -3.48
N GLY A 216 5.11 -7.28 -2.40
CA GLY A 216 6.55 -7.04 -2.26
C GLY A 216 7.02 -5.65 -2.67
N ASP A 217 6.19 -4.85 -3.33
CA ASP A 217 6.52 -3.46 -3.65
C ASP A 217 6.64 -2.62 -2.39
N VAL A 218 7.56 -1.65 -2.44
CA VAL A 218 7.78 -0.67 -1.37
C VAL A 218 7.14 0.66 -1.76
N VAL A 219 6.20 1.12 -0.95
CA VAL A 219 5.55 2.42 -1.13
C VAL A 219 6.06 3.40 -0.08
N LEU A 220 6.71 4.48 -0.53
CA LEU A 220 7.20 5.56 0.31
C LEU A 220 6.09 6.59 0.52
N LEU A 221 5.72 6.83 1.77
CA LEU A 221 4.57 7.63 2.18
C LEU A 221 4.99 8.67 3.22
N PRO A 222 4.31 9.82 3.30
CA PRO A 222 4.40 10.69 4.47
C PRO A 222 4.09 9.93 5.77
N GLU A 223 4.63 10.39 6.89
CA GLU A 223 4.20 9.89 8.19
C GLU A 223 2.69 10.11 8.38
N GLY A 224 1.97 9.08 8.85
CA GLY A 224 0.53 9.19 9.05
C GLY A 224 -0.19 7.86 9.19
N MET A 225 -1.53 7.97 9.23
CA MET A 225 -2.43 6.82 9.22
C MET A 225 -2.94 6.58 7.80
N TYR A 226 -2.92 5.32 7.41
CA TYR A 226 -3.39 4.85 6.11
C TYR A 226 -4.24 3.61 6.30
N TYR A 227 -5.07 3.31 5.32
CA TYR A 227 -5.69 2.00 5.23
C TYR A 227 -5.45 1.39 3.84
N ILE A 228 -5.35 0.09 3.84
CA ILE A 228 -5.03 -0.71 2.67
C ILE A 228 -6.27 -1.54 2.32
N VAL A 229 -6.65 -1.53 1.06
CA VAL A 229 -7.63 -2.45 0.50
C VAL A 229 -6.86 -3.48 -0.32
N SER A 230 -6.92 -4.73 0.12
CA SER A 230 -6.30 -5.86 -0.56
C SER A 230 -7.36 -6.61 -1.36
N ASN A 231 -7.15 -6.78 -2.66
CA ASN A 231 -8.04 -7.47 -3.58
C ASN A 231 -7.35 -8.76 -4.05
N TYR A 232 -7.88 -9.92 -3.66
CA TYR A 232 -7.38 -11.21 -4.10
C TYR A 232 -8.30 -11.82 -5.15
N GLY A 233 -7.77 -11.97 -6.37
CA GLY A 233 -8.52 -12.42 -7.53
C GLY A 233 -9.57 -11.42 -8.01
N ASP A 234 -10.56 -11.91 -8.70
CA ASP A 234 -11.62 -11.15 -9.36
C ASP A 234 -13.03 -11.46 -8.81
N GLY A 235 -13.10 -12.13 -7.67
CA GLY A 235 -14.33 -12.43 -6.94
C GLY A 235 -14.60 -11.41 -5.83
N ASN A 236 -14.89 -11.92 -4.63
CA ASN A 236 -15.27 -11.12 -3.48
C ASN A 236 -14.26 -11.15 -2.31
N SER A 237 -13.06 -11.65 -2.54
CA SER A 237 -12.04 -11.71 -1.48
C SER A 237 -11.33 -10.38 -1.34
N VAL A 238 -11.92 -9.49 -0.53
CA VAL A 238 -11.41 -8.14 -0.24
C VAL A 238 -11.20 -8.01 1.26
N VAL A 239 -9.97 -7.60 1.65
CA VAL A 239 -9.60 -7.34 3.05
C VAL A 239 -9.17 -5.88 3.20
N ARG A 240 -9.59 -5.24 4.29
CA ARG A 240 -9.19 -3.89 4.65
C ARG A 240 -8.39 -3.91 5.94
N SER A 241 -7.31 -3.14 5.99
CA SER A 241 -6.46 -3.06 7.17
C SER A 241 -5.90 -1.66 7.33
N ASP A 242 -5.93 -1.14 8.57
CA ASP A 242 -5.30 0.12 8.93
C ASP A 242 -3.81 -0.09 9.21
N VAL A 243 -2.98 0.87 8.79
CA VAL A 243 -1.55 0.87 9.02
C VAL A 243 -1.07 2.27 9.40
N ARG A 244 -0.14 2.34 10.35
CA ARG A 244 0.55 3.57 10.72
C ARG A 244 1.94 3.59 10.11
N VAL A 245 2.20 4.58 9.28
CA VAL A 245 3.53 4.86 8.72
C VAL A 245 4.28 5.77 9.69
N GLN A 246 5.49 5.37 10.05
CA GLN A 246 6.37 6.12 10.95
C GLN A 246 7.59 6.61 10.16
N THR A 247 8.03 7.82 10.50
CA THR A 247 9.21 8.44 9.89
C THR A 247 10.45 7.55 10.01
N ALA A 248 11.20 7.42 8.92
CA ALA A 248 12.44 6.66 8.78
C ALA A 248 12.30 5.14 9.05
N LYS A 249 11.08 4.61 9.02
CA LYS A 249 10.84 3.17 9.23
C LYS A 249 10.13 2.55 8.04
N MET A 250 10.46 1.28 7.80
CA MET A 250 9.71 0.41 6.91
C MET A 250 8.77 -0.47 7.74
N THR A 251 7.51 -0.52 7.35
CA THR A 251 6.49 -1.36 7.98
C THR A 251 6.10 -2.47 7.01
N ASP A 252 6.38 -3.71 7.37
CA ASP A 252 5.90 -4.88 6.64
C ASP A 252 4.46 -5.18 7.07
N VAL A 253 3.54 -5.22 6.10
CA VAL A 253 2.12 -5.46 6.33
C VAL A 253 1.73 -6.75 5.63
N VAL A 254 1.41 -7.76 6.40
CA VAL A 254 0.91 -9.04 5.91
C VAL A 254 -0.61 -9.07 6.06
N ILE A 255 -1.32 -9.23 4.94
CA ILE A 255 -2.77 -9.30 4.89
C ILE A 255 -3.20 -10.73 4.59
N ASN A 256 -3.91 -11.35 5.53
CA ASN A 256 -4.42 -12.70 5.39
C ASN A 256 -5.83 -12.71 4.79
N HIS A 257 -5.97 -13.37 3.66
CA HIS A 257 -7.26 -13.63 3.03
C HIS A 257 -7.81 -14.98 3.49
N ARG A 258 -9.09 -15.00 3.81
CA ARG A 258 -9.85 -16.22 4.05
C ARG A 258 -10.61 -16.55 2.78
N ALA A 259 -9.93 -17.19 1.82
CA ALA A 259 -10.44 -17.41 0.48
C ALA A 259 -9.85 -18.69 -0.13
N ALA A 260 -10.43 -19.14 -1.23
CA ALA A 260 -9.90 -20.23 -2.04
C ALA A 260 -10.19 -19.99 -3.53
N LEU A 261 -9.39 -20.59 -4.40
CA LEU A 261 -9.59 -20.60 -5.84
C LEU A 261 -10.51 -21.76 -6.21
N ILE A 262 -11.67 -21.43 -6.76
CA ILE A 262 -12.70 -22.40 -7.18
C ILE A 262 -12.73 -22.48 -8.69
N THR A 263 -12.65 -23.71 -9.22
CA THR A 263 -12.89 -24.03 -10.62
C THR A 263 -14.27 -24.60 -10.79
N LEU A 264 -15.08 -24.04 -11.67
CA LEU A 264 -16.43 -24.52 -11.94
C LEU A 264 -16.45 -25.43 -13.16
N LYS A 265 -17.31 -26.45 -13.15
CA LYS A 265 -17.36 -27.45 -14.19
C LYS A 265 -18.80 -28.00 -14.30
N LEU A 266 -19.40 -27.92 -15.49
CA LEU A 266 -20.69 -28.56 -15.80
C LEU A 266 -20.42 -29.90 -16.47
N VAL A 267 -20.97 -30.98 -15.94
CA VAL A 267 -20.73 -32.34 -16.42
C VAL A 267 -22.05 -33.10 -16.55
N ASN A 268 -22.13 -34.02 -17.53
CA ASN A 268 -23.28 -34.92 -17.65
C ASN A 268 -23.29 -35.98 -16.55
N ASP A 269 -22.11 -36.52 -16.25
CA ASP A 269 -21.90 -37.54 -15.23
C ASP A 269 -20.77 -37.08 -14.29
N SER A 270 -20.81 -37.53 -13.03
CA SER A 270 -19.76 -37.22 -12.05
C SER A 270 -18.37 -37.63 -12.57
N ARG A 271 -17.42 -36.70 -12.49
CA ARG A 271 -16.06 -36.81 -13.06
C ARG A 271 -16.02 -36.89 -14.60
N GLY A 272 -17.12 -36.56 -15.28
CA GLY A 272 -17.19 -36.46 -16.72
C GLY A 272 -16.43 -35.29 -17.31
N GLU A 273 -16.43 -35.19 -18.66
CA GLU A 273 -15.87 -34.04 -19.36
C GLU A 273 -16.73 -32.78 -19.14
N ALA A 274 -16.08 -31.65 -19.06
CA ALA A 274 -16.76 -30.37 -18.89
C ALA A 274 -17.44 -29.92 -20.19
N LEU A 275 -18.66 -29.48 -20.09
CA LEU A 275 -19.43 -28.95 -21.20
C LEU A 275 -18.92 -27.55 -21.57
N ALA A 276 -18.55 -27.40 -22.84
CA ALA A 276 -18.12 -26.10 -23.41
C ALA A 276 -19.28 -25.11 -23.46
N ASN A 277 -18.95 -23.82 -23.67
CA ASN A 277 -19.93 -22.73 -23.85
C ASN A 277 -20.97 -22.61 -22.73
N THR A 278 -20.59 -23.01 -21.51
CA THR A 278 -21.43 -22.86 -20.33
C THR A 278 -21.33 -21.44 -19.80
N GLN A 279 -22.46 -20.80 -19.55
CA GLN A 279 -22.57 -19.52 -18.86
C GLN A 279 -22.73 -19.78 -17.38
N TRP A 280 -21.93 -19.06 -16.59
CA TRP A 280 -21.86 -19.23 -15.13
C TRP A 280 -22.25 -17.96 -14.43
N THR A 281 -23.03 -18.10 -13.36
CA THR A 281 -23.30 -17.03 -12.40
C THR A 281 -23.07 -17.58 -11.00
N VAL A 282 -22.16 -16.96 -10.25
CA VAL A 282 -21.89 -17.28 -8.84
C VAL A 282 -22.56 -16.23 -7.98
N LEU A 283 -23.35 -16.69 -6.99
CA LEU A 283 -24.14 -15.83 -6.12
C LEU A 283 -23.83 -16.10 -4.65
N THR A 284 -24.05 -15.08 -3.81
CA THR A 284 -24.19 -15.27 -2.36
C THR A 284 -25.49 -16.01 -2.04
N PRO A 285 -25.67 -16.58 -0.83
CA PRO A 285 -26.95 -17.12 -0.38
C PRO A 285 -28.10 -16.08 -0.39
N GLY A 286 -27.77 -14.79 -0.31
CA GLY A 286 -28.73 -13.69 -0.42
C GLY A 286 -29.17 -13.35 -1.84
N GLY A 287 -28.55 -13.97 -2.86
CA GLY A 287 -28.86 -13.75 -4.27
C GLY A 287 -28.01 -12.66 -4.96
N ASP A 288 -27.03 -12.08 -4.28
CA ASP A 288 -26.11 -11.09 -4.89
C ASP A 288 -25.14 -11.78 -5.84
N VAL A 289 -25.01 -11.27 -7.05
CA VAL A 289 -24.10 -11.79 -8.04
C VAL A 289 -22.67 -11.38 -7.70
N ILE A 290 -21.79 -12.37 -7.52
CA ILE A 290 -20.37 -12.17 -7.27
C ILE A 290 -19.57 -12.17 -8.56
N LYS A 291 -19.84 -13.16 -9.45
CA LYS A 291 -19.10 -13.33 -10.69
C LYS A 291 -19.98 -13.93 -11.78
N GLU A 292 -19.82 -13.41 -12.98
CA GLU A 292 -20.30 -14.03 -14.20
C GLU A 292 -19.13 -14.40 -15.11
N SER A 293 -19.21 -15.53 -15.78
CA SER A 293 -18.18 -16.01 -16.68
C SER A 293 -18.75 -16.96 -17.73
N ILE A 294 -17.98 -17.21 -18.80
CA ILE A 294 -18.34 -18.17 -19.84
C ILE A 294 -17.14 -19.07 -20.07
N GLY A 295 -17.36 -20.38 -20.15
CA GLY A 295 -16.33 -21.35 -20.43
C GLY A 295 -16.60 -22.71 -19.81
N ALA A 296 -15.74 -23.68 -20.13
CA ALA A 296 -15.82 -25.04 -19.58
C ALA A 296 -15.25 -25.12 -18.16
N PHE A 297 -14.20 -24.32 -17.85
CA PHE A 297 -13.48 -24.32 -16.57
C PHE A 297 -13.21 -22.91 -16.05
N PRO A 298 -14.22 -22.08 -15.81
CA PRO A 298 -13.95 -20.77 -15.25
C PRO A 298 -13.44 -20.90 -13.83
N ARG A 299 -12.49 -20.00 -13.48
CA ARG A 299 -11.86 -19.95 -12.17
C ARG A 299 -12.24 -18.63 -11.50
N VAL A 300 -12.54 -18.69 -10.23
CA VAL A 300 -12.88 -17.52 -9.41
C VAL A 300 -12.32 -17.68 -8.02
N VAL A 301 -11.76 -16.60 -7.48
CA VAL A 301 -11.36 -16.55 -6.06
C VAL A 301 -12.57 -16.10 -5.25
N LEU A 302 -12.98 -16.92 -4.30
CA LEU A 302 -14.11 -16.63 -3.43
C LEU A 302 -13.64 -16.56 -1.98
N ALA A 303 -14.18 -15.62 -1.23
CA ALA A 303 -14.03 -15.57 0.20
C ALA A 303 -14.68 -16.81 0.86
N GLU A 304 -14.26 -17.10 2.09
CA GLU A 304 -14.91 -18.15 2.89
C GLU A 304 -16.42 -17.89 3.01
N GLY A 305 -17.22 -18.91 2.79
CA GLY A 305 -18.67 -18.83 2.92
C GLY A 305 -19.42 -19.87 2.09
N ASP A 306 -20.73 -19.78 2.13
CA ASP A 306 -21.64 -20.57 1.32
C ASP A 306 -21.99 -19.80 0.05
N TYR A 307 -22.14 -20.49 -1.06
CA TYR A 307 -22.41 -19.93 -2.38
C TYR A 307 -23.40 -20.78 -3.16
N HIS A 308 -24.09 -20.11 -4.08
CA HIS A 308 -24.95 -20.73 -5.06
C HIS A 308 -24.37 -20.51 -6.46
N VAL A 309 -24.24 -21.55 -7.27
CA VAL A 309 -23.79 -21.43 -8.66
C VAL A 309 -24.88 -21.85 -9.61
N ILE A 310 -25.10 -21.05 -10.64
CA ILE A 310 -26.00 -21.31 -11.75
C ILE A 310 -25.17 -21.51 -13.01
N ALA A 311 -25.38 -22.64 -13.70
CA ALA A 311 -24.81 -22.96 -14.99
C ALA A 311 -25.92 -23.00 -16.04
N ARG A 312 -25.74 -22.27 -17.15
CA ARG A 312 -26.64 -22.31 -18.30
C ARG A 312 -25.89 -22.85 -19.52
N ASN A 313 -26.43 -23.91 -20.10
CA ASN A 313 -25.87 -24.55 -21.27
C ASN A 313 -27.00 -25.01 -22.19
N GLU A 314 -26.93 -24.71 -23.49
CA GLU A 314 -27.92 -25.09 -24.50
C GLU A 314 -29.39 -24.77 -24.08
N GLY A 315 -29.59 -23.61 -23.44
CA GLY A 315 -30.92 -23.16 -23.02
C GLY A 315 -31.44 -23.81 -21.74
N LYS A 316 -30.72 -24.76 -21.16
CA LYS A 316 -31.05 -25.39 -19.89
C LYS A 316 -30.30 -24.74 -18.74
N THR A 317 -30.89 -24.76 -17.56
CA THR A 317 -30.31 -24.15 -16.34
C THR A 317 -30.10 -25.24 -15.29
N TYR A 318 -28.92 -25.27 -14.72
CA TYR A 318 -28.49 -26.18 -13.68
C TYR A 318 -27.95 -25.39 -12.51
N GLN A 319 -28.05 -25.90 -11.31
CA GLN A 319 -27.62 -25.18 -10.11
C GLN A 319 -27.06 -26.11 -9.05
N ARG A 320 -26.16 -25.54 -8.21
CA ARG A 320 -25.56 -26.27 -7.08
C ARG A 320 -25.17 -25.29 -5.97
N ASP A 321 -25.43 -25.70 -4.73
CA ASP A 321 -24.86 -25.04 -3.55
C ASP A 321 -23.49 -25.64 -3.20
N PHE A 322 -22.57 -24.82 -2.76
CA PHE A 322 -21.26 -25.26 -2.32
C PHE A 322 -20.69 -24.32 -1.25
N LYS A 323 -19.70 -24.82 -0.52
CA LYS A 323 -19.03 -24.09 0.54
C LYS A 323 -17.57 -23.90 0.21
N VAL A 324 -17.06 -22.69 0.43
CA VAL A 324 -15.64 -22.33 0.29
C VAL A 324 -14.96 -22.39 1.64
N ILE A 325 -13.87 -23.17 1.70
CA ILE A 325 -13.02 -23.32 2.88
C ILE A 325 -11.69 -22.62 2.58
N PRO A 326 -11.20 -21.72 3.45
CA PRO A 326 -9.97 -20.97 3.21
C PRO A 326 -8.77 -21.88 2.94
N GLY A 327 -8.02 -21.59 1.88
CA GLY A 327 -6.80 -22.32 1.51
C GLY A 327 -7.05 -23.70 0.90
N VAL A 328 -8.30 -24.10 0.69
CA VAL A 328 -8.67 -25.37 0.04
C VAL A 328 -9.20 -25.05 -1.36
N ASP A 329 -8.27 -24.96 -2.31
CA ASP A 329 -8.64 -24.83 -3.72
C ASP A 329 -9.35 -26.08 -4.20
N GLY A 330 -10.36 -25.93 -5.06
CA GLY A 330 -11.15 -27.07 -5.46
C GLY A 330 -11.94 -26.90 -6.75
N GLU A 331 -12.54 -28.02 -7.20
CA GLU A 331 -13.49 -28.03 -8.31
C GLU A 331 -14.92 -28.20 -7.78
N VAL A 332 -15.84 -27.44 -8.35
CA VAL A 332 -17.28 -27.57 -8.12
C VAL A 332 -17.90 -28.09 -9.40
N GLU A 333 -18.30 -29.38 -9.37
CA GLU A 333 -19.04 -30.03 -10.46
C GLU A 333 -20.53 -29.71 -10.33
N VAL A 334 -21.14 -29.18 -11.37
CA VAL A 334 -22.59 -29.08 -11.52
C VAL A 334 -23.04 -30.19 -12.46
N LEU A 335 -24.06 -30.93 -12.09
CA LEU A 335 -24.58 -32.02 -12.89
C LEU A 335 -25.67 -31.53 -13.85
N ALA A 336 -25.55 -31.85 -15.14
CA ALA A 336 -26.47 -31.49 -16.21
C ALA A 336 -27.67 -32.45 -16.27
N ARG A 337 -28.37 -32.58 -15.14
CA ARG A 337 -29.54 -33.47 -15.00
C ARG A 337 -30.64 -32.86 -14.11
#